data_f17ee540d8f5cdad673cb484d8eec542
#
_entry.id   f17ee540d8f5cdad673cb484d8eec542
#
_cell.length_a   1.000
_cell.length_b   1.000
_cell.length_c   1.000
_cell.angle_alpha   90.00
_cell.angle_beta   90.00
_cell.angle_gamma   90.00
#
_symmetry.space_group_name_H-M   'P 1'
#
loop_
_entity.id
_entity.type
_entity.pdbx_description
1 polymer ?
#
loop_
_entity_poly.entity_id
_entity_poly.type
_entity_poly.pdbx_seq_one_letter_code
_entity_poly.pdbx_strand_id
1 'polypeptide(L)'
;MLEITNAVKVFAPSTPNEMKALNGLNLKLEDGEFVTIIGSNGAGKSTLFNAICGNFWLDCGMILLDGENITFKSEHKRAKVIGRIFQDPMKGTAPNLTIEENLALAYSRSKHAGLRSAVTKKERKMFKEALAGFSMG
;
A
#
# COMPACT_ATOMS: atom_id res chain seq x y z
N MET A 1 -2.01 13.84 -4.70
CA MET A 1 -1.42 14.49 -3.49
C MET A 1 -1.72 13.68 -2.24
N LEU A 2 -0.73 13.41 -1.36
CA LEU A 2 -0.91 12.78 -0.04
C LEU A 2 -0.61 13.80 1.06
N GLU A 3 -1.49 13.90 2.04
CA GLU A 3 -1.29 14.77 3.20
C GLU A 3 -1.57 14.01 4.50
N ILE A 4 -0.64 14.11 5.44
CA ILE A 4 -0.73 13.51 6.77
C ILE A 4 -0.58 14.64 7.79
N THR A 5 -1.55 14.76 8.69
CA THR A 5 -1.58 15.82 9.70
C THR A 5 -1.62 15.21 11.08
N ASN A 6 -0.67 15.61 11.92
CA ASN A 6 -0.57 15.25 13.33
C ASN A 6 -0.74 13.74 13.61
N ALA A 7 -0.11 12.89 12.79
CA ALA A 7 -0.23 11.44 12.92
C ALA A 7 0.42 10.93 14.21
N VAL A 8 -0.37 10.26 15.04
CA VAL A 8 0.09 9.59 16.27
C VAL A 8 -0.26 8.11 16.20
N LYS A 9 0.71 7.26 16.58
CA LYS A 9 0.49 5.82 16.75
C LYS A 9 1.29 5.31 17.95
N VAL A 10 0.57 4.73 18.89
CA VAL A 10 1.12 4.09 20.09
C VAL A 10 0.81 2.60 20.03
N PHE A 11 1.81 1.77 20.21
CA PHE A 11 1.64 0.33 20.37
C PHE A 11 1.73 -0.05 21.84
N ALA A 12 0.95 -1.04 22.24
CA ALA A 12 0.86 -1.54 23.62
C ALA A 12 0.64 -0.41 24.68
N PRO A 13 -0.35 0.48 24.48
CA PRO A 13 -0.58 1.61 25.39
C PRO A 13 -0.82 1.12 26.81
N SER A 14 -0.36 1.91 27.81
CA SER A 14 -0.51 1.63 29.23
C SER A 14 0.16 0.33 29.71
N THR A 15 1.16 -0.16 28.98
CA THR A 15 1.96 -1.33 29.39
C THR A 15 3.44 -0.95 29.50
N PRO A 16 4.28 -1.77 30.17
CA PRO A 16 5.73 -1.54 30.20
C PRO A 16 6.40 -1.53 28.81
N ASN A 17 5.73 -2.07 27.80
CA ASN A 17 6.21 -2.13 26.41
C ASN A 17 5.57 -1.06 25.52
N GLU A 18 5.02 0.00 26.12
CA GLU A 18 4.45 1.10 25.35
C GLU A 18 5.48 1.73 24.43
N MET A 19 5.15 1.83 23.15
CA MET A 19 6.01 2.43 22.13
C MET A 19 5.22 3.43 21.30
N LYS A 20 5.58 4.70 21.39
CA LYS A 20 5.04 5.76 20.54
C LYS A 20 5.80 5.81 19.22
N ALA A 21 5.30 5.08 18.24
CA ALA A 21 5.97 4.89 16.95
C ALA A 21 5.80 6.07 15.99
N LEU A 22 4.67 6.79 16.07
CA LEU A 22 4.45 8.08 15.42
C LEU A 22 4.05 9.10 16.49
N ASN A 23 4.64 10.29 16.44
CA ASN A 23 4.45 11.33 17.45
C ASN A 23 4.18 12.69 16.83
N GLY A 24 2.97 12.91 16.35
CA GLY A 24 2.57 14.17 15.73
C GLY A 24 3.20 14.41 14.36
N LEU A 25 3.41 13.35 13.57
CA LEU A 25 4.06 13.44 12.27
C LEU A 25 3.16 14.17 11.28
N ASN A 26 3.78 15.14 10.58
CA ASN A 26 3.18 15.84 9.46
C ASN A 26 3.99 15.55 8.21
N LEU A 27 3.32 15.25 7.10
CA LEU A 27 3.94 14.97 5.80
C LEU A 27 3.00 15.42 4.69
N LYS A 28 3.54 16.09 3.70
CA LYS A 28 2.82 16.44 2.48
C LYS A 28 3.64 16.00 1.29
N LEU A 29 3.01 15.31 0.35
CA LEU A 29 3.59 14.93 -0.94
C LEU A 29 2.68 15.44 -2.05
N GLU A 30 3.25 16.22 -2.93
CA GLU A 30 2.55 16.69 -4.13
C GLU A 30 2.56 15.62 -5.23
N ASP A 31 1.75 15.80 -6.24
CA ASP A 31 1.73 14.88 -7.37
C ASP A 31 3.05 14.94 -8.15
N GLY A 32 3.57 13.77 -8.50
CA GLY A 32 4.85 13.63 -9.20
C GLY A 32 6.09 13.71 -8.31
N GLU A 33 5.95 13.95 -7.01
CA GLU A 33 7.09 13.94 -6.10
C GLU A 33 7.61 12.52 -5.81
N PHE A 34 8.93 12.44 -5.68
CA PHE A 34 9.66 11.29 -5.16
C PHE A 34 10.28 11.64 -3.81
N VAL A 35 9.89 10.95 -2.75
CA VAL A 35 10.35 11.22 -1.39
C VAL A 35 11.00 9.97 -0.78
N THR A 36 12.16 10.17 -0.17
CA THR A 36 12.88 9.13 0.58
C THR A 36 12.79 9.40 2.07
N ILE A 37 12.38 8.38 2.84
CA ILE A 37 12.32 8.44 4.30
C ILE A 37 13.54 7.73 4.89
N ILE A 38 14.38 8.50 5.57
CA ILE A 38 15.62 8.02 6.18
C ILE A 38 15.46 8.00 7.71
N GLY A 39 16.07 7.03 8.36
CA GLY A 39 16.08 6.92 9.83
C GLY A 39 16.59 5.56 10.29
N SER A 40 16.96 5.45 11.56
CA SER A 40 17.41 4.21 12.20
C SER A 40 16.32 3.14 12.24
N ASN A 41 16.70 1.91 12.60
CA ASN A 41 15.72 0.86 12.90
C ASN A 41 14.89 1.29 14.12
N GLY A 42 13.58 1.09 14.04
CA GLY A 42 12.64 1.57 15.07
C GLY A 42 12.17 3.03 14.93
N ALA A 43 12.71 3.82 13.99
CA ALA A 43 12.33 5.23 13.80
C ALA A 43 10.90 5.47 13.25
N GLY A 44 10.06 4.44 13.19
CA GLY A 44 8.65 4.57 12.75
C GLY A 44 8.43 4.53 11.23
N LYS A 45 9.47 4.33 10.40
CA LYS A 45 9.33 4.28 8.93
C LYS A 45 8.29 3.27 8.47
N SER A 46 8.43 2.02 8.91
CA SER A 46 7.47 0.96 8.56
C SER A 46 6.09 1.22 9.15
N THR A 47 6.02 1.85 10.32
CA THR A 47 4.76 2.27 10.94
C THR A 47 4.05 3.29 10.07
N LEU A 48 4.77 4.28 9.55
CA LEU A 48 4.20 5.28 8.65
C LEU A 48 3.66 4.63 7.37
N PHE A 49 4.44 3.79 6.69
CA PHE A 49 3.98 3.08 5.49
C PHE A 49 2.75 2.20 5.78
N ASN A 50 2.75 1.48 6.89
CA ASN A 50 1.61 0.66 7.31
C ASN A 50 0.37 1.51 7.61
N ALA A 51 0.53 2.68 8.24
CA ALA A 51 -0.57 3.62 8.47
C ALA A 51 -1.15 4.15 7.15
N ILE A 52 -0.30 4.52 6.18
CA ILE A 52 -0.74 4.97 4.85
C ILE A 52 -1.49 3.85 4.12
N CYS A 53 -0.98 2.62 4.16
CA CYS A 53 -1.62 1.47 3.52
C CYS A 53 -2.90 0.99 4.23
N GLY A 54 -3.12 1.35 5.51
CA GLY A 54 -4.32 0.99 6.26
C GLY A 54 -4.25 -0.35 6.98
N ASN A 55 -3.03 -0.85 7.26
CA ASN A 55 -2.83 -2.07 8.07
C ASN A 55 -3.28 -1.89 9.52
N PHE A 56 -3.31 -0.64 9.98
CA PHE A 56 -3.91 -0.21 11.25
C PHE A 56 -4.34 1.25 11.14
N TRP A 57 -5.15 1.70 12.07
CA TRP A 57 -5.59 3.08 12.17
C TRP A 57 -4.68 3.88 13.08
N LEU A 58 -4.55 5.17 12.80
CA LEU A 58 -3.91 6.13 13.69
C LEU A 58 -4.74 6.26 14.99
N ASP A 59 -4.06 6.56 16.08
CA ASP A 59 -4.71 6.89 17.35
C ASP A 59 -5.12 8.36 17.37
N CYS A 60 -4.39 9.23 16.63
CA CYS A 60 -4.73 10.62 16.41
C CYS A 60 -4.18 11.08 15.05
N GLY A 61 -4.76 12.14 14.51
CA GLY A 61 -4.36 12.71 13.23
C GLY A 61 -5.20 12.25 12.04
N MET A 62 -4.79 12.66 10.85
CA MET A 62 -5.57 12.46 9.63
C MET A 62 -4.67 12.14 8.45
N ILE A 63 -5.17 11.32 7.53
CA ILE A 63 -4.54 11.01 6.23
C ILE A 63 -5.53 11.37 5.14
N LEU A 64 -5.13 12.29 4.26
CA LEU A 64 -5.86 12.65 3.05
C LEU A 64 -5.10 12.13 1.83
N LEU A 65 -5.83 11.58 0.87
CA LEU A 65 -5.32 11.22 -0.45
C LEU A 65 -6.21 11.88 -1.50
N ASP A 66 -5.63 12.74 -2.31
CA ASP A 66 -6.33 13.55 -3.32
C ASP A 66 -7.55 14.31 -2.74
N GLY A 67 -7.39 14.85 -1.52
CA GLY A 67 -8.44 15.55 -0.78
C GLY A 67 -9.46 14.64 -0.08
N GLU A 68 -9.42 13.33 -0.34
CA GLU A 68 -10.32 12.38 0.31
C GLU A 68 -9.73 11.89 1.63
N ASN A 69 -10.51 11.93 2.72
CA ASN A 69 -10.09 11.39 4.01
C ASN A 69 -10.12 9.86 3.99
N ILE A 70 -8.93 9.26 4.10
CA ILE A 70 -8.75 7.81 4.10
C ILE A 70 -8.38 7.25 5.47
N THR A 71 -8.34 8.08 6.53
CA THR A 71 -7.84 7.71 7.87
C THR A 71 -8.43 6.41 8.40
N PHE A 72 -9.73 6.20 8.20
CA PHE A 72 -10.44 5.01 8.66
C PHE A 72 -10.87 4.06 7.53
N LYS A 73 -10.37 4.27 6.29
CA LYS A 73 -10.60 3.31 5.22
C LYS A 73 -9.75 2.05 5.46
N SER A 74 -10.37 0.90 5.27
CA SER A 74 -9.68 -0.39 5.37
C SER A 74 -8.62 -0.58 4.28
N GLU A 75 -7.63 -1.43 4.53
CA GLU A 75 -6.54 -1.73 3.62
C GLU A 75 -7.02 -2.07 2.20
N HIS A 76 -8.03 -2.96 2.07
CA HIS A 76 -8.55 -3.35 0.75
C HIS A 76 -9.19 -2.19 -0.04
N LYS A 77 -9.75 -1.18 0.65
CA LYS A 77 -10.27 0.02 -0.02
C LYS A 77 -9.15 0.93 -0.48
N ARG A 78 -8.09 1.09 0.33
CA ARG A 78 -6.89 1.88 -0.03
C ARG A 78 -6.06 1.20 -1.11
N ALA A 79 -5.97 -0.14 -1.11
CA ALA A 79 -5.26 -0.90 -2.13
C ALA A 79 -5.78 -0.70 -3.57
N LYS A 80 -6.97 -0.12 -3.75
CA LYS A 80 -7.47 0.25 -5.09
C LYS A 80 -6.70 1.43 -5.71
N VAL A 81 -6.15 2.31 -4.87
CA VAL A 81 -5.49 3.57 -5.28
C VAL A 81 -4.04 3.66 -4.79
N ILE A 82 -3.66 2.90 -3.78
CA ILE A 82 -2.29 2.87 -3.23
C ILE A 82 -1.62 1.56 -3.65
N GLY A 83 -0.54 1.65 -4.43
CA GLY A 83 0.35 0.53 -4.70
C GLY A 83 1.40 0.38 -3.59
N ARG A 84 1.73 -0.85 -3.22
CA ARG A 84 2.80 -1.16 -2.26
C ARG A 84 3.73 -2.21 -2.81
N ILE A 85 5.03 -1.95 -2.69
CA ILE A 85 6.09 -2.93 -2.95
C ILE A 85 6.69 -3.33 -1.60
N PHE A 86 6.82 -4.63 -1.37
CA PHE A 86 7.40 -5.17 -0.16
C PHE A 86 8.91 -5.42 -0.38
N GLN A 87 9.69 -5.34 0.70
CA GLN A 87 11.10 -5.71 0.68
C GLN A 87 11.29 -7.19 0.33
N ASP A 88 10.39 -8.05 0.82
CA ASP A 88 10.30 -9.46 0.46
C ASP A 88 9.27 -9.63 -0.67
N PRO A 89 9.70 -10.03 -1.88
CA PRO A 89 8.80 -10.21 -3.03
C PRO A 89 7.67 -11.20 -2.77
N MET A 90 7.91 -12.22 -1.94
CA MET A 90 6.92 -13.24 -1.59
C MET A 90 5.71 -12.67 -0.85
N LYS A 91 5.87 -11.54 -0.16
CA LYS A 91 4.76 -10.86 0.53
C LYS A 91 3.87 -10.06 -0.41
N GLY A 92 4.34 -9.76 -1.60
CA GLY A 92 3.60 -9.01 -2.61
C GLY A 92 2.94 -9.86 -3.69
N THR A 93 3.19 -11.17 -3.68
CA THR A 93 2.71 -12.12 -4.68
C THR A 93 2.05 -13.32 -4.05
N ALA A 94 1.26 -14.07 -4.81
CA ALA A 94 0.76 -15.39 -4.45
C ALA A 94 1.72 -16.44 -5.06
N PRO A 95 2.67 -17.00 -4.27
CA PRO A 95 3.78 -17.79 -4.80
C PRO A 95 3.34 -19.11 -5.47
N ASN A 96 2.16 -19.60 -5.11
CA ASN A 96 1.60 -20.82 -5.70
C ASN A 96 0.82 -20.58 -7.00
N LEU A 97 0.70 -19.32 -7.43
CA LEU A 97 0.05 -18.94 -8.67
C LEU A 97 1.07 -18.59 -9.75
N THR A 98 0.69 -18.78 -10.99
CA THR A 98 1.48 -18.37 -12.15
C THR A 98 1.62 -16.84 -12.22
N ILE A 99 2.58 -16.35 -13.01
CA ILE A 99 2.75 -14.92 -13.27
C ILE A 99 1.45 -14.32 -13.85
N GLU A 100 0.81 -15.02 -14.79
CA GLU A 100 -0.46 -14.59 -15.41
C GLU A 100 -1.57 -14.43 -14.35
N GLU A 101 -1.70 -15.37 -13.43
CA GLU A 101 -2.69 -15.32 -12.36
C GLU A 101 -2.40 -14.21 -11.35
N ASN A 102 -1.14 -14.00 -10.99
CA ASN A 102 -0.73 -12.88 -10.14
C ASN A 102 -1.05 -11.53 -10.79
N LEU A 103 -0.77 -11.37 -12.09
CA LEU A 103 -1.13 -10.17 -12.84
C LEU A 103 -2.64 -9.97 -12.93
N ALA A 104 -3.40 -11.05 -13.11
CA ALA A 104 -4.86 -11.00 -13.13
C ALA A 104 -5.43 -10.54 -11.77
N LEU A 105 -4.90 -11.05 -10.65
CA LEU A 105 -5.27 -10.60 -9.31
C LEU A 105 -4.97 -9.10 -9.12
N ALA A 106 -3.76 -8.66 -9.48
CA ALA A 106 -3.39 -7.26 -9.37
C ALA A 106 -4.28 -6.35 -10.23
N TYR A 107 -4.61 -6.77 -11.45
CA TYR A 107 -5.47 -6.04 -12.38
C TYR A 107 -6.93 -5.97 -11.94
N SER A 108 -7.42 -7.00 -11.24
CA SER A 108 -8.81 -7.07 -10.77
C SER A 108 -9.09 -6.20 -9.54
N ARG A 109 -8.06 -5.67 -8.84
CA ARG A 109 -8.23 -4.89 -7.60
C ARG A 109 -9.18 -3.70 -7.73
N SER A 110 -9.16 -3.02 -8.87
CA SER A 110 -10.02 -1.85 -9.13
C SER A 110 -11.35 -2.20 -9.81
N LYS A 111 -11.58 -3.48 -10.16
CA LYS A 111 -12.74 -3.92 -10.92
C LYS A 111 -13.69 -4.73 -10.03
N HIS A 112 -14.98 -4.61 -10.29
CA HIS A 112 -15.96 -5.51 -9.70
C HIS A 112 -15.81 -6.90 -10.34
N ALA A 113 -15.43 -7.89 -9.57
CA ALA A 113 -15.35 -9.28 -10.00
C ALA A 113 -16.77 -9.82 -10.14
N GLY A 114 -17.26 -9.94 -11.36
CA GLY A 114 -18.43 -10.75 -11.69
C GLY A 114 -18.01 -12.23 -11.95
N LEU A 115 -18.98 -13.11 -12.17
CA LEU A 115 -18.76 -14.47 -12.67
C LEU A 115 -18.26 -14.41 -14.13
N ARG A 116 -16.92 -14.31 -14.29
CA ARG A 116 -16.26 -14.31 -15.62
C ARG A 116 -15.00 -15.16 -15.56
N SER A 117 -14.48 -15.53 -16.71
CA SER A 117 -13.15 -16.15 -16.81
C SER A 117 -12.11 -15.31 -16.08
N ALA A 118 -11.24 -15.95 -15.29
CA ALA A 118 -10.21 -15.29 -14.50
C ALA A 118 -9.31 -14.39 -15.36
N VAL A 119 -8.99 -14.81 -16.60
CA VAL A 119 -8.20 -14.05 -17.56
C VAL A 119 -8.84 -14.16 -18.95
N THR A 120 -9.14 -13.01 -19.56
CA THR A 120 -9.62 -12.94 -20.94
C THR A 120 -8.46 -12.97 -21.94
N LYS A 121 -8.74 -13.31 -23.20
CA LYS A 121 -7.73 -13.27 -24.28
C LYS A 121 -7.08 -11.87 -24.43
N LYS A 122 -7.87 -10.81 -24.22
CA LYS A 122 -7.39 -9.42 -24.28
C LYS A 122 -6.44 -9.10 -23.12
N GLU A 123 -6.79 -9.51 -21.91
CA GLU A 123 -5.95 -9.33 -20.72
C GLU A 123 -4.63 -10.12 -20.84
N ARG A 124 -4.69 -11.35 -21.36
CA ARG A 124 -3.49 -12.16 -21.61
C ARG A 124 -2.52 -11.47 -22.59
N LYS A 125 -3.04 -10.90 -23.67
CA LYS A 125 -2.22 -10.14 -24.63
C LYS A 125 -1.57 -8.93 -23.95
N MET A 126 -2.35 -8.15 -23.20
CA MET A 126 -1.86 -6.99 -22.45
C MET A 126 -0.77 -7.37 -21.44
N PHE A 127 -0.94 -8.47 -20.71
CA PHE A 127 0.07 -8.95 -19.74
C PHE A 127 1.36 -9.37 -20.42
N LYS A 128 1.28 -10.07 -21.58
CA LYS A 128 2.47 -10.42 -22.36
C LYS A 128 3.20 -9.18 -22.88
N GLU A 129 2.49 -8.18 -23.38
CA GLU A 129 3.08 -6.94 -23.86
C GLU A 129 3.78 -6.18 -22.70
N ALA A 130 3.15 -6.12 -21.53
CA ALA A 130 3.75 -5.50 -20.35
C ALA A 130 5.02 -6.23 -19.88
N LEU A 131 5.04 -7.56 -19.90
CA LEU A 131 6.20 -8.37 -19.50
C LEU A 131 7.34 -8.32 -20.52
N ALA A 132 7.05 -8.16 -21.82
CA ALA A 132 8.06 -8.08 -22.86
C ALA A 132 9.08 -6.94 -22.63
N GLY A 133 8.66 -5.86 -21.96
CA GLY A 133 9.54 -4.74 -21.59
C GLY A 133 10.58 -5.04 -20.51
N PHE A 134 10.47 -6.19 -19.81
CA PHE A 134 11.37 -6.54 -18.71
C PHE A 134 12.50 -7.50 -19.10
N SER A 135 12.72 -7.78 -20.38
CA SER A 135 13.77 -8.68 -20.86
C SER A 135 13.85 -10.02 -20.11
N MET A 136 12.73 -10.50 -19.64
CA MET A 136 12.63 -11.84 -19.05
C MET A 136 12.56 -12.84 -20.18
N GLY A 137 13.74 -13.38 -20.53
CA GLY A 137 13.96 -14.33 -21.59
C GLY A 137 13.23 -15.63 -21.44
#